data_63a6b216cc219a07ab88cfb84fe6ea2d
#
_entry.id   63a6b216cc219a07ab88cfb84fe6ea2d
#
_cell.length_a   1.000
_cell.length_b   1.000
_cell.length_c   1.000
_cell.angle_alpha   90.00
_cell.angle_beta   90.00
_cell.angle_gamma   90.00
#
_symmetry.space_group_name_H-M   'P 1'
#
loop_
_entity.id
_entity.type
_entity.pdbx_description
1 polymer ?
#
loop_
_entity_poly.entity_id
_entity_poly.type
_entity_poly.pdbx_seq_one_letter_code
_entity_poly.pdbx_strand_id
1 'polypeptide(L)'
;MTPETERLLESGQQAETEGNVREALVRYEAAVKLAGTEALPRLRLGTICHRLRDYARAREVLEEASRLDPENAKVAFRLGLTCDALGDREQARAAYSRTMMLAPSSWQTWFLIGRDHRQLGHTEVARLAYRRALDESPGVPEVLAELGTLLWEMGMRDDAFPFLERAALTCPVDPGFSLQLGLAEMERGQLAAAQRHVMAAKHLDPSDRRIDVALQDLALRRKTARKGKRAA
;
A
#
# COMPACT_ATOMS: atom_id res chain seq x y z
N MET A 1 -6.94 3.79 -31.59
CA MET A 1 -7.29 5.03 -30.86
C MET A 1 -7.25 6.21 -31.83
N THR A 2 -8.23 7.12 -31.81
CA THR A 2 -8.21 8.31 -32.67
C THR A 2 -7.32 9.39 -32.04
N PRO A 3 -6.72 10.31 -32.86
CA PRO A 3 -5.89 11.39 -32.32
C PRO A 3 -6.64 12.30 -31.33
N GLU A 4 -7.96 12.44 -31.49
CA GLU A 4 -8.78 13.21 -30.57
C GLU A 4 -8.96 12.52 -29.21
N THR A 5 -9.15 11.20 -29.22
CA THR A 5 -9.19 10.40 -27.99
C THR A 5 -7.87 10.50 -27.23
N GLU A 6 -6.72 10.46 -27.92
CA GLU A 6 -5.39 10.61 -27.31
C GLU A 6 -5.22 11.97 -26.64
N ARG A 7 -5.58 13.06 -27.33
CA ARG A 7 -5.54 14.42 -26.76
C ARG A 7 -6.41 14.58 -25.52
N LEU A 8 -7.60 13.96 -25.52
CA LEU A 8 -8.48 13.99 -24.35
C LEU A 8 -7.90 13.21 -23.16
N LEU A 9 -7.26 12.06 -23.41
CA LEU A 9 -6.57 11.30 -22.37
C LEU A 9 -5.38 12.07 -21.80
N GLU A 10 -4.56 12.68 -22.62
CA GLU A 10 -3.43 13.51 -22.21
C GLU A 10 -3.90 14.72 -21.38
N SER A 11 -4.92 15.45 -21.88
CA SER A 11 -5.51 16.57 -21.15
C SER A 11 -6.12 16.14 -19.80
N GLY A 12 -6.77 14.98 -19.74
CA GLY A 12 -7.28 14.39 -18.51
C GLY A 12 -6.15 14.03 -17.54
N GLN A 13 -5.06 13.47 -18.03
CA GLN A 13 -3.90 13.15 -17.22
C GLN A 13 -3.20 14.41 -16.68
N GLN A 14 -3.11 15.45 -17.47
CA GLN A 14 -2.60 16.74 -17.02
C GLN A 14 -3.47 17.31 -15.90
N ALA A 15 -4.79 17.32 -16.06
CA ALA A 15 -5.73 17.75 -15.02
C ALA A 15 -5.58 16.94 -13.73
N GLU A 16 -5.31 15.62 -13.81
CA GLU A 16 -5.00 14.79 -12.64
C GLU A 16 -3.72 15.25 -11.93
N THR A 17 -2.66 15.56 -12.66
CA THR A 17 -1.38 16.02 -12.06
C THR A 17 -1.51 17.39 -11.41
N GLU A 18 -2.37 18.24 -11.94
CA GLU A 18 -2.73 19.55 -11.38
C GLU A 18 -3.71 19.46 -10.18
N GLY A 19 -4.19 18.24 -9.87
CA GLY A 19 -5.15 18.00 -8.78
C GLY A 19 -6.61 18.32 -9.15
N ASN A 20 -6.87 18.64 -10.42
CA ASN A 20 -8.19 19.03 -10.93
C ASN A 20 -9.01 17.79 -11.32
N VAL A 21 -9.42 17.00 -10.33
CA VAL A 21 -10.08 15.70 -10.50
C VAL A 21 -11.39 15.79 -11.29
N ARG A 22 -12.14 16.90 -11.12
CA ARG A 22 -13.41 17.11 -11.85
C ARG A 22 -13.19 17.36 -13.34
N GLU A 23 -12.17 18.11 -13.69
CA GLU A 23 -11.83 18.33 -15.09
C GLU A 23 -11.33 17.03 -15.75
N ALA A 24 -10.47 16.26 -15.05
CA ALA A 24 -10.04 14.94 -15.51
C ALA A 24 -11.24 14.02 -15.79
N LEU A 25 -12.27 14.03 -14.92
CA LEU A 25 -13.51 13.26 -15.13
C LEU A 25 -14.18 13.64 -16.46
N VAL A 26 -14.38 14.94 -16.73
CA VAL A 26 -15.03 15.43 -17.95
C VAL A 26 -14.23 15.03 -19.21
N ARG A 27 -12.90 15.13 -19.14
CA ARG A 27 -12.01 14.74 -20.27
C ARG A 27 -12.08 13.25 -20.54
N TYR A 28 -12.08 12.41 -19.51
CA TYR A 28 -12.17 10.96 -19.66
C TYR A 28 -13.57 10.50 -20.11
N GLU A 29 -14.64 11.16 -19.69
CA GLU A 29 -15.98 10.91 -20.22
C GLU A 29 -16.07 11.20 -21.73
N ALA A 30 -15.50 12.33 -22.15
CA ALA A 30 -15.43 12.67 -23.57
C ALA A 30 -14.59 11.64 -24.34
N ALA A 31 -13.45 11.21 -23.79
CA ALA A 31 -12.62 10.18 -24.39
C ALA A 31 -13.36 8.85 -24.55
N VAL A 32 -14.12 8.40 -23.56
CA VAL A 32 -14.93 7.16 -23.62
C VAL A 32 -15.99 7.23 -24.70
N LYS A 33 -16.66 8.38 -24.89
CA LYS A 33 -17.68 8.56 -25.96
C LYS A 33 -17.09 8.39 -27.35
N LEU A 34 -15.82 8.75 -27.55
CA LEU A 34 -15.13 8.67 -28.85
C LEU A 34 -14.37 7.36 -29.07
N ALA A 35 -14.06 6.64 -27.97
CA ALA A 35 -13.11 5.53 -27.99
C ALA A 35 -13.66 4.20 -28.49
N GLY A 36 -14.95 4.08 -28.82
CA GLY A 36 -15.54 2.82 -29.30
C GLY A 36 -15.23 1.64 -28.36
N THR A 37 -14.43 0.69 -28.85
CA THR A 37 -14.11 -0.57 -28.14
C THR A 37 -12.77 -0.54 -27.38
N GLU A 38 -12.21 0.61 -27.08
CA GLU A 38 -10.92 0.72 -26.42
C GLU A 38 -11.06 0.69 -24.89
N ALA A 39 -10.22 -0.12 -24.23
CA ALA A 39 -10.27 -0.29 -22.77
C ALA A 39 -9.61 0.88 -22.00
N LEU A 40 -8.57 1.51 -22.56
CA LEU A 40 -7.78 2.52 -21.86
C LEU A 40 -8.58 3.75 -21.38
N PRO A 41 -9.44 4.38 -22.21
CA PRO A 41 -10.28 5.49 -21.75
C PRO A 41 -11.20 5.09 -20.58
N ARG A 42 -11.77 3.88 -20.64
CA ARG A 42 -12.62 3.35 -19.58
C ARG A 42 -11.83 3.07 -18.28
N LEU A 43 -10.61 2.55 -18.41
CA LEU A 43 -9.71 2.38 -17.27
C LEU A 43 -9.43 3.72 -16.58
N ARG A 44 -9.16 4.76 -17.34
CA ARG A 44 -8.92 6.12 -16.81
C ARG A 44 -10.17 6.68 -16.14
N LEU A 45 -11.32 6.57 -16.81
CA LEU A 45 -12.61 7.01 -16.25
C LEU A 45 -12.96 6.26 -14.96
N GLY A 46 -12.87 4.94 -14.95
CA GLY A 46 -13.13 4.13 -13.76
C GLY A 46 -12.19 4.47 -12.60
N THR A 47 -10.91 4.74 -12.89
CA THR A 47 -9.94 5.17 -11.88
C THR A 47 -10.32 6.52 -11.26
N ILE A 48 -10.77 7.48 -12.06
CA ILE A 48 -11.15 8.80 -11.54
C ILE A 48 -12.48 8.74 -10.76
N CYS A 49 -13.44 7.93 -11.22
CA CYS A 49 -14.69 7.68 -10.48
C CYS A 49 -14.39 7.06 -9.11
N HIS A 50 -13.48 6.09 -9.03
CA HIS A 50 -13.05 5.50 -7.76
C HIS A 50 -12.46 6.56 -6.81
N ARG A 51 -11.58 7.45 -7.30
CA ARG A 51 -11.01 8.56 -6.51
C ARG A 51 -12.08 9.54 -5.98
N LEU A 52 -13.14 9.75 -6.77
CA LEU A 52 -14.30 10.55 -6.37
C LEU A 52 -15.26 9.82 -5.45
N ARG A 53 -14.96 8.55 -5.09
CA ARG A 53 -15.81 7.64 -4.29
C ARG A 53 -17.13 7.28 -4.95
N ASP A 54 -17.28 7.51 -6.27
CA ASP A 54 -18.38 6.99 -7.06
C ASP A 54 -18.07 5.54 -7.48
N TYR A 55 -18.07 4.65 -6.48
CA TYR A 55 -17.65 3.26 -6.66
C TYR A 55 -18.59 2.45 -7.53
N ALA A 56 -19.88 2.77 -7.51
CA ALA A 56 -20.87 2.08 -8.36
C ALA A 56 -20.56 2.33 -9.83
N ARG A 57 -20.40 3.57 -10.21
CA ARG A 57 -20.04 3.97 -11.57
C ARG A 57 -18.65 3.48 -11.97
N ALA A 58 -17.70 3.54 -11.04
CA ALA A 58 -16.33 3.02 -11.27
C ALA A 58 -16.39 1.52 -11.63
N ARG A 59 -17.18 0.71 -10.92
CA ARG A 59 -17.34 -0.72 -11.20
C ARG A 59 -17.91 -0.95 -12.60
N GLU A 60 -19.01 -0.30 -12.97
CA GLU A 60 -19.64 -0.45 -14.29
C GLU A 60 -18.64 -0.18 -15.42
N VAL A 61 -17.92 0.93 -15.33
CA VAL A 61 -16.94 1.34 -16.35
C VAL A 61 -15.73 0.39 -16.41
N LEU A 62 -15.26 -0.10 -15.24
CA LEU A 62 -14.12 -1.02 -15.18
C LEU A 62 -14.51 -2.44 -15.62
N GLU A 63 -15.74 -2.88 -15.40
CA GLU A 63 -16.26 -4.13 -15.95
C GLU A 63 -16.34 -4.08 -17.48
N GLU A 64 -16.75 -2.94 -18.06
CA GLU A 64 -16.68 -2.75 -19.50
C GLU A 64 -15.22 -2.78 -20.00
N ALA A 65 -14.29 -2.09 -19.32
CA ALA A 65 -12.88 -2.14 -19.67
C ALA A 65 -12.33 -3.58 -19.61
N SER A 66 -12.74 -4.36 -18.62
CA SER A 66 -12.33 -5.77 -18.44
C SER A 66 -12.88 -6.69 -19.53
N ARG A 67 -14.05 -6.39 -20.07
CA ARG A 67 -14.61 -7.13 -21.24
C ARG A 67 -13.86 -6.82 -22.53
N LEU A 68 -13.42 -5.56 -22.69
CA LEU A 68 -12.69 -5.12 -23.89
C LEU A 68 -11.23 -5.58 -23.91
N ASP A 69 -10.59 -5.61 -22.76
CA ASP A 69 -9.20 -6.05 -22.60
C ASP A 69 -9.09 -6.96 -21.36
N PRO A 70 -9.42 -8.26 -21.55
CA PRO A 70 -9.41 -9.21 -20.43
C PRO A 70 -8.04 -9.48 -19.85
N GLU A 71 -6.96 -9.25 -20.57
CA GLU A 71 -5.58 -9.54 -20.12
C GLU A 71 -4.92 -8.33 -19.45
N ASN A 72 -5.66 -7.25 -19.27
CA ASN A 72 -5.13 -6.05 -18.65
C ASN A 72 -5.09 -6.14 -17.12
N ALA A 73 -3.92 -6.41 -16.59
CA ALA A 73 -3.69 -6.51 -15.14
C ALA A 73 -4.10 -5.23 -14.39
N LYS A 74 -3.93 -4.04 -15.01
CA LYS A 74 -4.31 -2.76 -14.38
C LYS A 74 -5.82 -2.61 -14.26
N VAL A 75 -6.57 -3.08 -15.26
CA VAL A 75 -8.04 -3.09 -15.22
C VAL A 75 -8.52 -4.03 -14.12
N ALA A 76 -8.00 -5.27 -14.10
CA ALA A 76 -8.35 -6.26 -13.07
C ALA A 76 -8.05 -5.73 -11.67
N PHE A 77 -6.89 -5.10 -11.48
CA PHE A 77 -6.50 -4.49 -10.21
C PHE A 77 -7.46 -3.36 -9.77
N ARG A 78 -7.77 -2.42 -10.67
CA ARG A 78 -8.69 -1.31 -10.38
C ARG A 78 -10.11 -1.79 -10.08
N LEU A 79 -10.55 -2.85 -10.75
CA LEU A 79 -11.83 -3.49 -10.46
C LEU A 79 -11.81 -4.10 -9.04
N GLY A 80 -10.73 -4.79 -8.66
CA GLY A 80 -10.54 -5.31 -7.31
C GLY A 80 -10.66 -4.25 -6.23
N LEU A 81 -9.93 -3.13 -6.38
CA LEU A 81 -10.01 -1.98 -5.46
C LEU A 81 -11.44 -1.41 -5.35
N THR A 82 -12.14 -1.37 -6.47
CA THR A 82 -13.49 -0.80 -6.52
C THR A 82 -14.51 -1.73 -5.86
N CYS A 83 -14.42 -3.03 -6.13
CA CYS A 83 -15.27 -4.05 -5.48
C CYS A 83 -15.03 -4.08 -3.96
N ASP A 84 -13.78 -3.92 -3.53
CA ASP A 84 -13.44 -3.85 -2.11
C ASP A 84 -14.07 -2.62 -1.43
N ALA A 85 -13.95 -1.45 -2.06
CA ALA A 85 -14.60 -0.23 -1.58
C ALA A 85 -16.14 -0.31 -1.50
N LEU A 86 -16.74 -1.17 -2.32
CA LEU A 86 -18.18 -1.51 -2.28
C LEU A 86 -18.52 -2.57 -1.23
N GLY A 87 -17.51 -3.20 -0.60
CA GLY A 87 -17.72 -4.31 0.34
C GLY A 87 -17.96 -5.67 -0.33
N ASP A 88 -17.82 -5.76 -1.65
CA ASP A 88 -17.96 -7.01 -2.42
C ASP A 88 -16.65 -7.79 -2.40
N ARG A 89 -16.40 -8.47 -1.28
CA ARG A 89 -15.16 -9.20 -1.02
C ARG A 89 -14.89 -10.36 -1.99
N GLU A 90 -15.93 -11.00 -2.48
CA GLU A 90 -15.76 -12.13 -3.41
C GLU A 90 -15.26 -11.66 -4.76
N GLN A 91 -15.89 -10.63 -5.32
CA GLN A 91 -15.46 -10.05 -6.58
C GLN A 91 -14.08 -9.37 -6.46
N ALA A 92 -13.82 -8.68 -5.35
CA ALA A 92 -12.50 -8.10 -5.09
C ALA A 92 -11.40 -9.17 -5.10
N ARG A 93 -11.59 -10.29 -4.38
CA ARG A 93 -10.64 -11.41 -4.36
C ARG A 93 -10.43 -12.02 -5.74
N ALA A 94 -11.51 -12.22 -6.51
CA ALA A 94 -11.42 -12.76 -7.86
C ALA A 94 -10.62 -11.83 -8.79
N ALA A 95 -10.87 -10.52 -8.72
CA ALA A 95 -10.17 -9.52 -9.51
C ALA A 95 -8.68 -9.40 -9.13
N TYR A 96 -8.34 -9.46 -7.83
CA TYR A 96 -6.95 -9.50 -7.37
C TYR A 96 -6.24 -10.79 -7.80
N SER A 97 -6.89 -11.95 -7.67
CA SER A 97 -6.33 -13.22 -8.15
C SER A 97 -6.02 -13.15 -9.64
N ARG A 98 -6.94 -12.58 -10.43
CA ARG A 98 -6.71 -12.35 -11.86
C ARG A 98 -5.53 -11.41 -12.11
N THR A 99 -5.40 -10.33 -11.35
CA THR A 99 -4.25 -9.42 -11.44
C THR A 99 -2.94 -10.17 -11.21
N MET A 100 -2.91 -11.05 -10.21
CA MET A 100 -1.73 -11.88 -9.91
C MET A 100 -1.39 -12.86 -11.03
N MET A 101 -2.40 -13.44 -11.69
CA MET A 101 -2.20 -14.36 -12.83
C MET A 101 -1.68 -13.66 -14.08
N LEU A 102 -2.12 -12.42 -14.33
CA LEU A 102 -1.69 -11.60 -15.45
C LEU A 102 -0.29 -10.99 -15.28
N ALA A 103 0.37 -11.28 -14.15
CA ALA A 103 1.74 -10.92 -13.80
C ALA A 103 2.05 -9.42 -14.01
N PRO A 104 1.64 -8.56 -13.09
CA PRO A 104 2.06 -7.15 -13.16
C PRO A 104 3.59 -7.08 -13.04
N SER A 105 4.21 -6.41 -13.96
CA SER A 105 5.66 -6.21 -14.02
C SER A 105 6.13 -5.04 -13.14
N SER A 106 5.48 -4.79 -12.01
CA SER A 106 5.76 -3.60 -11.18
C SER A 106 5.59 -3.93 -9.70
N TRP A 107 6.66 -3.69 -8.92
CA TRP A 107 6.62 -3.84 -7.47
C TRP A 107 5.50 -3.01 -6.82
N GLN A 108 5.18 -1.82 -7.38
CA GLN A 108 4.11 -0.95 -6.89
C GLN A 108 2.74 -1.64 -6.95
N THR A 109 2.48 -2.37 -8.03
CA THR A 109 1.21 -3.11 -8.17
C THR A 109 1.12 -4.22 -7.14
N TRP A 110 2.19 -5.01 -6.95
CA TRP A 110 2.25 -6.04 -5.93
C TRP A 110 2.13 -5.49 -4.51
N PHE A 111 2.78 -4.34 -4.25
CA PHE A 111 2.67 -3.64 -2.97
C PHE A 111 1.24 -3.21 -2.66
N LEU A 112 0.54 -2.61 -3.64
CA LEU A 112 -0.86 -2.21 -3.49
C LEU A 112 -1.77 -3.42 -3.26
N ILE A 113 -1.60 -4.51 -4.03
CA ILE A 113 -2.33 -5.76 -3.81
C ILE A 113 -2.12 -6.27 -2.37
N GLY A 114 -0.87 -6.29 -1.92
CA GLY A 114 -0.53 -6.72 -0.56
C GLY A 114 -1.23 -5.90 0.51
N ARG A 115 -1.21 -4.58 0.36
CA ARG A 115 -1.86 -3.65 1.29
C ARG A 115 -3.37 -3.84 1.35
N ASP A 116 -4.02 -4.00 0.20
CA ASP A 116 -5.47 -4.20 0.15
C ASP A 116 -5.88 -5.53 0.76
N HIS A 117 -5.15 -6.62 0.44
CA HIS A 117 -5.40 -7.92 1.07
C HIS A 117 -5.14 -7.90 2.59
N ARG A 118 -4.16 -7.14 3.06
CA ARG A 118 -3.93 -6.95 4.50
C ARG A 118 -5.11 -6.27 5.18
N GLN A 119 -5.66 -5.21 4.57
CA GLN A 119 -6.86 -4.51 5.09
C GLN A 119 -8.09 -5.44 5.15
N LEU A 120 -8.19 -6.39 4.22
CA LEU A 120 -9.24 -7.41 4.21
C LEU A 120 -9.01 -8.57 5.20
N GLY A 121 -7.87 -8.59 5.91
CA GLY A 121 -7.47 -9.68 6.79
C GLY A 121 -6.96 -10.92 6.05
N HIS A 122 -6.73 -10.84 4.75
CA HIS A 122 -6.16 -11.93 3.93
C HIS A 122 -4.63 -11.94 4.06
N THR A 123 -4.12 -12.20 5.27
CA THR A 123 -2.71 -12.03 5.65
C THR A 123 -1.73 -12.85 4.79
N GLU A 124 -2.08 -14.09 4.43
CA GLU A 124 -1.22 -14.93 3.58
C GLU A 124 -1.10 -14.40 2.15
N VAL A 125 -2.20 -13.90 1.57
CA VAL A 125 -2.16 -13.30 0.23
C VAL A 125 -1.36 -12.00 0.25
N ALA A 126 -1.54 -11.18 1.28
CA ALA A 126 -0.77 -9.97 1.48
C ALA A 126 0.74 -10.26 1.59
N ARG A 127 1.11 -11.28 2.37
CA ARG A 127 2.49 -11.74 2.52
C ARG A 127 3.12 -12.17 1.19
N LEU A 128 2.39 -12.94 0.40
CA LEU A 128 2.84 -13.37 -0.93
C LEU A 128 3.01 -12.19 -1.89
N ALA A 129 2.06 -11.25 -1.89
CA ALA A 129 2.12 -10.05 -2.72
C ALA A 129 3.30 -9.14 -2.35
N TYR A 130 3.56 -8.89 -1.05
CA TYR A 130 4.72 -8.13 -0.62
C TYR A 130 6.05 -8.83 -0.98
N ARG A 131 6.13 -10.17 -0.87
CA ARG A 131 7.31 -10.90 -1.33
C ARG A 131 7.54 -10.73 -2.81
N ARG A 132 6.48 -10.83 -3.63
CA ARG A 132 6.59 -10.58 -5.09
C ARG A 132 7.05 -9.14 -5.38
N ALA A 133 6.57 -8.14 -4.63
CA ALA A 133 7.07 -6.79 -4.76
C ALA A 133 8.59 -6.69 -4.49
N LEU A 134 9.09 -7.42 -3.49
CA LEU A 134 10.53 -7.48 -3.18
C LEU A 134 11.34 -8.32 -4.17
N ASP A 135 10.75 -9.33 -4.82
CA ASP A 135 11.39 -10.06 -5.91
C ASP A 135 11.68 -9.14 -7.11
N GLU A 136 10.72 -8.23 -7.42
CA GLU A 136 10.88 -7.21 -8.47
C GLU A 136 11.83 -6.07 -8.06
N SER A 137 11.77 -5.64 -6.80
CA SER A 137 12.61 -4.56 -6.27
C SER A 137 12.97 -4.81 -4.79
N PRO A 138 14.13 -5.43 -4.52
CA PRO A 138 14.48 -5.92 -3.18
C PRO A 138 14.70 -4.85 -2.10
N GLY A 139 14.92 -3.61 -2.50
CA GLY A 139 15.34 -2.51 -1.61
C GLY A 139 14.25 -1.49 -1.29
N VAL A 140 12.98 -1.74 -1.62
CA VAL A 140 11.91 -0.77 -1.39
C VAL A 140 11.55 -0.72 0.10
N PRO A 141 11.85 0.39 0.81
CA PRO A 141 11.70 0.44 2.27
C PRO A 141 10.25 0.32 2.73
N GLU A 142 9.29 0.85 1.97
CA GLU A 142 7.86 0.74 2.28
C GLU A 142 7.39 -0.72 2.22
N VAL A 143 7.85 -1.49 1.24
CA VAL A 143 7.49 -2.92 1.11
C VAL A 143 8.14 -3.73 2.22
N LEU A 144 9.41 -3.44 2.54
CA LEU A 144 10.13 -4.08 3.64
C LEU A 144 9.41 -3.85 4.98
N ALA A 145 9.01 -2.60 5.25
CA ALA A 145 8.31 -2.23 6.48
C ALA A 145 6.94 -2.91 6.59
N GLU A 146 6.16 -2.90 5.51
CA GLU A 146 4.83 -3.53 5.49
C GLU A 146 4.90 -5.05 5.64
N LEU A 147 5.85 -5.71 4.96
CA LEU A 147 6.07 -7.15 5.12
C LEU A 147 6.54 -7.49 6.53
N GLY A 148 7.50 -6.73 7.06
CA GLY A 148 8.00 -6.91 8.42
C GLY A 148 6.89 -6.75 9.46
N THR A 149 6.06 -5.71 9.33
CA THR A 149 4.93 -5.48 10.23
C THR A 149 3.88 -6.60 10.13
N LEU A 150 3.56 -7.04 8.92
CA LEU A 150 2.62 -8.15 8.70
C LEU A 150 3.12 -9.45 9.33
N LEU A 151 4.38 -9.81 9.11
CA LEU A 151 5.00 -10.99 9.73
C LEU A 151 5.00 -10.89 11.26
N TRP A 152 5.21 -9.69 11.80
CA TRP A 152 5.14 -9.43 13.25
C TRP A 152 3.73 -9.69 13.81
N GLU A 153 2.70 -9.18 13.13
CA GLU A 153 1.28 -9.40 13.48
C GLU A 153 0.87 -10.88 13.39
N MET A 154 1.46 -11.61 12.45
CA MET A 154 1.28 -13.07 12.30
C MET A 154 2.04 -13.89 13.37
N GLY A 155 2.80 -13.25 14.27
CA GLY A 155 3.60 -13.92 15.30
C GLY A 155 4.94 -14.46 14.80
N MET A 156 5.29 -14.24 13.55
CA MET A 156 6.56 -14.69 12.91
C MET A 156 7.68 -13.66 13.17
N ARG A 157 7.98 -13.43 14.46
CA ARG A 157 8.84 -12.31 14.91
C ARG A 157 10.28 -12.39 14.42
N ASP A 158 10.84 -13.59 14.36
CA ASP A 158 12.22 -13.78 13.90
C ASP A 158 12.36 -13.52 12.40
N ASP A 159 11.33 -13.88 11.61
CA ASP A 159 11.29 -13.58 10.18
C ASP A 159 10.98 -12.09 9.92
N ALA A 160 10.23 -11.43 10.78
CA ALA A 160 9.85 -10.02 10.65
C ALA A 160 11.02 -9.06 10.85
N PHE A 161 11.86 -9.35 11.85
CA PHE A 161 12.89 -8.42 12.31
C PHE A 161 13.88 -7.98 11.22
N PRO A 162 14.44 -8.88 10.38
CA PRO A 162 15.34 -8.48 9.30
C PRO A 162 14.72 -7.52 8.29
N PHE A 163 13.41 -7.62 8.05
CA PHE A 163 12.71 -6.71 7.12
C PHE A 163 12.54 -5.32 7.74
N LEU A 164 12.18 -5.24 9.02
CA LEU A 164 12.05 -3.95 9.73
C LEU A 164 13.43 -3.25 9.85
N GLU A 165 14.48 -4.00 10.18
CA GLU A 165 15.85 -3.48 10.25
C GLU A 165 16.29 -2.94 8.89
N ARG A 166 16.08 -3.70 7.80
CA ARG A 166 16.41 -3.25 6.45
C ARG A 166 15.63 -2.01 6.04
N ALA A 167 14.33 -1.90 6.38
CA ALA A 167 13.53 -0.72 6.08
C ALA A 167 14.13 0.54 6.73
N ALA A 168 14.44 0.48 8.04
CA ALA A 168 15.04 1.58 8.77
C ALA A 168 16.45 1.94 8.26
N LEU A 169 17.25 0.97 7.84
CA LEU A 169 18.59 1.19 7.26
C LEU A 169 18.51 1.80 5.86
N THR A 170 17.52 1.41 5.06
CA THR A 170 17.37 1.89 3.67
C THR A 170 16.84 3.33 3.62
N CYS A 171 15.96 3.70 4.57
CA CYS A 171 15.41 5.05 4.68
C CYS A 171 15.49 5.57 6.14
N PRO A 172 16.70 5.97 6.59
CA PRO A 172 16.92 6.40 7.98
C PRO A 172 16.27 7.74 8.32
N VAL A 173 15.75 8.46 7.33
CA VAL A 173 15.06 9.74 7.52
C VAL A 173 13.54 9.58 7.71
N ASP A 174 13.00 8.38 7.58
CA ASP A 174 11.59 8.10 7.84
C ASP A 174 11.39 7.77 9.34
N PRO A 175 10.63 8.61 10.09
CA PRO A 175 10.39 8.37 11.51
C PRO A 175 9.57 7.10 11.76
N GLY A 176 8.69 6.71 10.82
CA GLY A 176 7.83 5.54 10.94
C GLY A 176 8.64 4.25 10.96
N PHE A 177 9.64 4.09 10.09
CA PHE A 177 10.49 2.89 10.06
C PHE A 177 11.37 2.79 11.30
N SER A 178 11.94 3.90 11.75
CA SER A 178 12.69 3.94 13.00
C SER A 178 11.82 3.59 14.21
N LEU A 179 10.58 4.08 14.26
CA LEU A 179 9.61 3.75 15.32
C LEU A 179 9.25 2.26 15.29
N GLN A 180 8.92 1.70 14.13
CA GLN A 180 8.55 0.29 13.99
C GLN A 180 9.69 -0.63 14.45
N LEU A 181 10.93 -0.35 14.05
CA LEU A 181 12.09 -1.11 14.51
C LEU A 181 12.27 -0.98 16.01
N GLY A 182 12.16 0.21 16.58
CA GLY A 182 12.27 0.43 18.01
C GLY A 182 11.21 -0.32 18.82
N LEU A 183 9.97 -0.39 18.34
CA LEU A 183 8.89 -1.17 18.95
C LEU A 183 9.20 -2.69 18.92
N ALA A 184 9.69 -3.19 17.79
CA ALA A 184 10.09 -4.58 17.65
C ALA A 184 11.25 -4.95 18.61
N GLU A 185 12.23 -4.07 18.76
CA GLU A 185 13.34 -4.23 19.70
C GLU A 185 12.87 -4.20 21.17
N MET A 186 11.89 -3.35 21.51
CA MET A 186 11.29 -3.32 22.84
C MET A 186 10.65 -4.66 23.21
N GLU A 187 9.93 -5.28 22.30
CA GLU A 187 9.31 -6.58 22.54
C GLU A 187 10.33 -7.72 22.65
N ARG A 188 11.46 -7.61 21.97
CA ARG A 188 12.60 -8.54 22.10
C ARG A 188 13.43 -8.28 23.36
N GLY A 189 13.08 -7.27 24.16
CA GLY A 189 13.82 -6.89 25.36
C GLY A 189 15.14 -6.14 25.10
N GLN A 190 15.39 -5.74 23.86
CA GLN A 190 16.58 -4.99 23.42
C GLN A 190 16.43 -3.49 23.73
N LEU A 191 16.17 -3.15 25.02
CA LEU A 191 15.74 -1.81 25.42
C LEU A 191 16.75 -0.69 25.11
N ALA A 192 18.04 -1.01 25.00
CA ALA A 192 19.07 -0.01 24.64
C ALA A 192 19.04 0.34 23.16
N ALA A 193 18.84 -0.65 22.26
CA ALA A 193 18.68 -0.45 20.84
C ALA A 193 17.35 0.29 20.55
N ALA A 194 16.27 -0.18 21.14
CA ALA A 194 14.95 0.43 21.07
C ALA A 194 14.98 1.93 21.41
N GLN A 195 15.71 2.29 22.48
CA GLN A 195 15.84 3.70 22.85
C GLN A 195 16.48 4.54 21.74
N ARG A 196 17.53 4.03 21.08
CA ARG A 196 18.19 4.76 19.98
C ARG A 196 17.23 5.02 18.83
N HIS A 197 16.50 3.98 18.39
CA HIS A 197 15.60 4.09 17.26
C HIS A 197 14.36 4.94 17.57
N VAL A 198 13.74 4.78 18.74
CA VAL A 198 12.59 5.61 19.13
C VAL A 198 12.99 7.08 19.30
N MET A 199 14.20 7.37 19.84
CA MET A 199 14.72 8.73 19.93
C MET A 199 15.06 9.30 18.55
N ALA A 200 15.60 8.50 17.62
CA ALA A 200 15.81 8.93 16.24
C ALA A 200 14.49 9.32 15.57
N ALA A 201 13.44 8.50 15.74
CA ALA A 201 12.09 8.82 15.27
C ALA A 201 11.58 10.15 15.87
N LYS A 202 11.81 10.40 17.19
CA LYS A 202 11.41 11.65 17.86
C LYS A 202 12.13 12.88 17.32
N HIS A 203 13.40 12.74 16.93
CA HIS A 203 14.14 13.83 16.28
C HIS A 203 13.61 14.16 14.88
N LEU A 204 13.17 13.15 14.13
CA LEU A 204 12.65 13.31 12.78
C LEU A 204 11.22 13.87 12.76
N ASP A 205 10.35 13.38 13.66
CA ASP A 205 8.99 13.90 13.86
C ASP A 205 8.70 14.11 15.35
N PRO A 206 8.97 15.32 15.87
CA PRO A 206 8.68 15.67 17.26
C PRO A 206 7.18 15.70 17.60
N SER A 207 6.30 15.75 16.61
CA SER A 207 4.85 15.93 16.80
C SER A 207 4.07 14.62 16.84
N ASP A 208 4.65 13.50 16.43
CA ASP A 208 3.98 12.20 16.40
C ASP A 208 3.77 11.65 17.82
N ARG A 209 2.50 11.62 18.26
CA ARG A 209 2.10 11.11 19.58
C ARG A 209 2.40 9.64 19.80
N ARG A 210 2.48 8.84 18.72
CA ARG A 210 2.82 7.40 18.82
C ARG A 210 4.23 7.22 19.39
N ILE A 211 5.15 8.12 19.03
CA ILE A 211 6.52 8.11 19.52
C ILE A 211 6.57 8.44 21.02
N ASP A 212 5.74 9.39 21.48
CA ASP A 212 5.67 9.72 22.91
C ASP A 212 5.14 8.54 23.74
N VAL A 213 4.15 7.83 23.23
CA VAL A 213 3.63 6.61 23.86
C VAL A 213 4.72 5.53 23.93
N ALA A 214 5.47 5.33 22.83
CA ALA A 214 6.58 4.38 22.82
C ALA A 214 7.69 4.74 23.80
N LEU A 215 8.03 6.03 23.95
CA LEU A 215 9.01 6.50 24.94
C LEU A 215 8.55 6.26 26.38
N GLN A 216 7.27 6.46 26.68
CA GLN A 216 6.70 6.19 27.99
C GLN A 216 6.74 4.70 28.33
N ASP A 217 6.35 3.81 27.42
CA ASP A 217 6.42 2.36 27.60
C ASP A 217 7.88 1.89 27.77
N LEU A 218 8.79 2.41 26.96
CA LEU A 218 10.21 2.12 27.07
C LEU A 218 10.78 2.49 28.46
N ALA A 219 10.40 3.67 28.98
CA ALA A 219 10.82 4.12 30.30
C ALA A 219 10.29 3.18 31.40
N LEU A 220 9.04 2.73 31.30
CA LEU A 220 8.43 1.78 32.23
C LEU A 220 9.14 0.42 32.20
N ARG A 221 9.37 -0.16 31.03
CA ARG A 221 10.08 -1.44 30.85
C ARG A 221 11.50 -1.39 31.40
N ARG A 222 12.22 -0.28 31.22
CA ARG A 222 13.57 -0.08 31.80
C ARG A 222 13.55 0.00 33.33
N LYS A 223 12.53 0.65 33.91
CA LYS A 223 12.36 0.72 35.37
C LYS A 223 12.10 -0.66 35.97
N THR A 224 11.26 -1.47 35.32
CA THR A 224 10.96 -2.84 35.77
C THR A 224 12.17 -3.75 35.64
N ALA A 225 12.91 -3.69 34.53
CA ALA A 225 14.13 -4.46 34.32
C ALA A 225 15.22 -4.14 35.35
N ARG A 226 15.36 -2.86 35.77
CA ARG A 226 16.31 -2.45 36.83
C ARG A 226 15.90 -2.97 38.20
N LYS A 227 14.59 -3.00 38.54
CA LYS A 227 14.11 -3.53 39.78
C LYS A 227 14.34 -5.04 39.88
N GLY A 228 14.08 -5.80 38.82
CA GLY A 228 14.34 -7.23 38.74
C GLY A 228 15.83 -7.58 38.97
N LYS A 229 16.76 -6.80 38.38
CA LYS A 229 18.22 -7.00 38.59
C LYS A 229 18.72 -6.64 39.98
N ARG A 230 17.96 -5.87 40.79
CA ARG A 230 18.33 -5.53 42.19
C ARG A 230 17.75 -6.51 43.18
N ALA A 231 16.78 -7.32 42.79
CA ALA A 231 16.11 -8.31 43.63
C ALA A 231 16.65 -9.74 43.44
N ALA A 232 17.47 -9.96 42.41
CA ALA A 232 18.23 -11.20 42.18
C ALA A 232 19.69 -11.07 42.61
#